data_c626d56b26da1ed925ed2af394a0d3f3
#
_entry.id   c626d56b26da1ed925ed2af394a0d3f3
#
_cell.length_a   1.000
_cell.length_b   1.000
_cell.length_c   1.000
_cell.angle_alpha   90.00
_cell.angle_beta   90.00
_cell.angle_gamma   90.00
#
_symmetry.space_group_name_H-M   'P 1'
#
loop_
_entity.id
_entity.type
_entity.pdbx_description
1 polymer ?
#
loop_
_entity_poly.entity_id
_entity_poly.type
_entity_poly.pdbx_seq_one_letter_code
_entity_poly.pdbx_strand_id
1 'polypeptide(L)'
;TGELSFAEFGLRAIKNAYFAYYFGGMLRKTGCRVRPYERNRGETDRVLAKAAKMVSDSFLGKGDKEKVLDQIITRFQWIETEQCKRQKVAIFGDLYSRDNEVMNQGLIRFIEKHGGEVITTPYSEYAKMIARPYFRKWFNEGQYLSVLSNSAALATMKQMEKTYHSLFNRILEEPEHEYNEPVADILARFRVAPEHTGESMDNLLKVHYLKKHNPDLTLFVQASPALCCASLITEAMRGRIEEVTGVPVVSVTYDGTGGLKNEVIIPYLKFPREGNGYGGREKQGGLARRHRAKW
;
A
#
# COMPACT_ATOMS: atom_id res chain seq x y z
N THR A 1 12.30 -17.80 25.26
CA THR A 1 11.60 -16.93 24.31
C THR A 1 11.81 -15.52 24.75
N GLY A 2 12.85 -14.84 24.17
CA GLY A 2 13.14 -13.45 24.49
C GLY A 2 12.12 -12.56 23.80
N GLU A 3 11.05 -12.19 24.48
CA GLU A 3 10.22 -11.08 24.08
C GLU A 3 11.07 -9.82 24.21
N LEU A 4 11.44 -9.22 23.08
CA LEU A 4 12.04 -7.88 23.06
C LEU A 4 11.01 -6.90 23.60
N SER A 5 11.11 -6.56 24.88
CA SER A 5 10.29 -5.51 25.49
C SER A 5 10.75 -4.14 24.98
N PHE A 6 9.87 -3.39 24.32
CA PHE A 6 10.14 -1.98 23.94
C PHE A 6 10.53 -1.11 25.14
N ALA A 7 10.20 -1.54 26.36
CA ALA A 7 10.58 -0.86 27.59
C ALA A 7 12.11 -0.87 27.86
N GLU A 8 12.85 -1.78 27.26
CA GLU A 8 14.32 -1.87 27.36
C GLU A 8 15.03 -0.86 26.46
N PHE A 9 14.34 -0.29 25.48
CA PHE A 9 14.90 0.71 24.59
C PHE A 9 14.50 2.11 25.02
N GLY A 10 15.48 3.01 25.14
CA GLY A 10 15.18 4.42 25.42
C GLY A 10 14.32 5.06 24.33
N LEU A 11 13.44 6.00 24.68
CA LEU A 11 12.53 6.72 23.77
C LEU A 11 13.22 7.25 22.51
N ARG A 12 14.49 7.65 22.60
CA ARG A 12 15.29 8.11 21.46
C ARG A 12 15.54 6.99 20.44
N ALA A 13 15.81 5.78 20.92
CA ALA A 13 16.05 4.63 20.05
C ALA A 13 14.76 4.24 19.31
N ILE A 14 13.64 4.18 20.03
CA ILE A 14 12.32 3.89 19.46
C ILE A 14 11.95 4.93 18.38
N LYS A 15 12.13 6.22 18.71
CA LYS A 15 11.88 7.32 17.76
C LYS A 15 12.75 7.20 16.50
N ASN A 16 14.03 6.91 16.65
CA ASN A 16 14.95 6.77 15.52
C ASN A 16 14.61 5.53 14.68
N ALA A 17 14.27 4.40 15.29
CA ALA A 17 13.83 3.19 14.59
C ALA A 17 12.57 3.47 13.77
N TYR A 18 11.59 4.16 14.34
CA TYR A 18 10.39 4.57 13.63
C TYR A 18 10.70 5.45 12.40
N PHE A 19 11.54 6.47 12.57
CA PHE A 19 11.92 7.33 11.45
C PHE A 19 12.71 6.60 10.37
N ALA A 20 13.62 5.68 10.74
CA ALA A 20 14.32 4.86 9.75
C ALA A 20 13.35 4.04 8.91
N TYR A 21 12.33 3.51 9.57
CA TYR A 21 11.27 2.75 8.94
C TYR A 21 10.39 3.60 8.01
N TYR A 22 9.96 4.76 8.49
CA TYR A 22 9.18 5.72 7.73
C TYR A 22 9.95 6.20 6.49
N PHE A 23 11.19 6.67 6.66
CA PHE A 23 12.00 7.15 5.54
C PHE A 23 12.32 6.06 4.53
N GLY A 24 12.60 4.83 5.00
CA GLY A 24 12.83 3.70 4.10
C GLY A 24 11.62 3.40 3.20
N GLY A 25 10.41 3.39 3.80
CA GLY A 25 9.17 3.20 3.08
C GLY A 25 8.88 4.32 2.07
N MET A 26 9.06 5.57 2.50
CA MET A 26 8.82 6.75 1.65
C MET A 26 9.84 6.87 0.52
N LEU A 27 11.12 6.57 0.76
CA LEU A 27 12.15 6.53 -0.29
C LEU A 27 11.84 5.44 -1.32
N ARG A 28 11.39 4.25 -0.88
CA ARG A 28 10.93 3.19 -1.79
C ARG A 28 9.77 3.69 -2.66
N LYS A 29 8.76 4.30 -2.06
CA LYS A 29 7.59 4.87 -2.76
C LYS A 29 8.04 5.91 -3.78
N THR A 30 8.94 6.83 -3.39
CA THR A 30 9.51 7.84 -4.29
C THR A 30 10.28 7.18 -5.45
N GLY A 31 11.07 6.14 -5.17
CA GLY A 31 11.77 5.39 -6.20
C GLY A 31 10.82 4.73 -7.22
N CYS A 32 9.72 4.13 -6.75
CA CYS A 32 8.69 3.55 -7.63
C CYS A 32 7.98 4.61 -8.47
N ARG A 33 7.84 5.84 -7.96
CA ARG A 33 7.24 6.97 -8.67
C ARG A 33 8.13 7.54 -9.77
N VAL A 34 9.45 7.58 -9.56
CA VAL A 34 10.39 8.26 -10.48
C VAL A 34 11.01 7.29 -11.49
N ARG A 35 11.45 6.11 -11.02
CA ARG A 35 12.24 5.16 -11.80
C ARG A 35 11.59 4.71 -13.12
N PRO A 36 10.28 4.43 -13.21
CA PRO A 36 9.67 4.04 -14.47
C PRO A 36 9.77 5.09 -15.57
N TYR A 37 10.00 6.34 -15.20
CA TYR A 37 10.02 7.50 -16.09
C TYR A 37 11.42 8.07 -16.33
N GLU A 38 12.46 7.58 -15.62
CA GLU A 38 13.82 8.10 -15.77
C GLU A 38 14.35 7.93 -17.20
N ARG A 39 14.96 8.99 -17.76
CA ARG A 39 15.62 8.92 -19.08
C ARG A 39 16.92 8.15 -19.01
N ASN A 40 17.71 8.41 -17.97
CA ASN A 40 19.00 7.77 -17.75
C ASN A 40 18.84 6.59 -16.81
N ARG A 41 18.72 5.39 -17.35
CA ARG A 41 18.49 4.17 -16.56
C ARG A 41 19.48 4.00 -15.40
N GLY A 42 18.95 3.73 -14.20
CA GLY A 42 19.71 3.53 -12.98
C GLY A 42 20.07 4.83 -12.24
N GLU A 43 19.61 5.99 -12.70
CA GLU A 43 19.84 7.26 -12.01
C GLU A 43 19.06 7.32 -10.69
N THR A 44 17.79 6.91 -10.70
CA THR A 44 16.97 6.77 -9.48
C THR A 44 17.63 5.86 -8.46
N ASP A 45 18.22 4.74 -8.88
CA ASP A 45 18.88 3.80 -7.96
C ASP A 45 20.15 4.39 -7.34
N ARG A 46 20.92 5.14 -8.11
CA ARG A 46 22.08 5.86 -7.59
C ARG A 46 21.67 6.92 -6.56
N VAL A 47 20.59 7.63 -6.82
CA VAL A 47 20.04 8.61 -5.86
C VAL A 47 19.53 7.90 -4.62
N LEU A 48 18.79 6.78 -4.73
CA LEU A 48 18.33 5.98 -3.60
C LEU A 48 19.47 5.46 -2.73
N ALA A 49 20.54 4.92 -3.34
CA ALA A 49 21.71 4.44 -2.60
C ALA A 49 22.39 5.56 -1.80
N LYS A 50 22.52 6.75 -2.41
CA LYS A 50 23.05 7.93 -1.72
C LYS A 50 22.10 8.40 -0.60
N ALA A 51 20.80 8.41 -0.87
CA ALA A 51 19.78 8.81 0.10
C ALA A 51 19.81 7.90 1.33
N ALA A 52 19.89 6.58 1.15
CA ALA A 52 19.99 5.63 2.26
C ALA A 52 21.20 5.92 3.16
N LYS A 53 22.35 6.22 2.56
CA LYS A 53 23.57 6.60 3.30
C LYS A 53 23.38 7.92 4.05
N MET A 54 22.86 8.95 3.38
CA MET A 54 22.61 10.26 4.00
C MET A 54 21.65 10.17 5.20
N VAL A 55 20.57 9.40 5.05
CA VAL A 55 19.62 9.12 6.13
C VAL A 55 20.31 8.38 7.27
N SER A 56 21.10 7.33 6.99
CA SER A 56 21.86 6.59 8.00
C SER A 56 22.82 7.52 8.77
N ASP A 57 23.57 8.36 8.07
CA ASP A 57 24.49 9.33 8.68
C ASP A 57 23.74 10.34 9.57
N SER A 58 22.54 10.78 9.20
CA SER A 58 21.73 11.67 10.02
C SER A 58 21.26 11.01 11.34
N PHE A 59 21.02 9.71 11.35
CA PHE A 59 20.70 8.95 12.57
C PHE A 59 21.92 8.82 13.51
N LEU A 60 23.11 8.84 12.95
CA LEU A 60 24.37 8.86 13.69
C LEU A 60 24.74 10.27 14.19
N GLY A 61 23.87 11.25 14.00
CA GLY A 61 24.11 12.64 14.45
C GLY A 61 24.92 13.51 13.49
N LYS A 62 25.18 13.04 12.26
CA LYS A 62 25.97 13.77 11.25
C LYS A 62 25.10 14.69 10.37
N GLY A 63 24.03 15.26 10.94
CA GLY A 63 23.21 16.22 10.23
C GLY A 63 21.76 16.27 10.73
N ASP A 64 21.10 17.36 10.39
CA ASP A 64 19.67 17.55 10.65
C ASP A 64 18.84 16.75 9.65
N LYS A 65 17.86 15.99 10.14
CA LYS A 65 17.06 15.07 9.31
C LYS A 65 16.25 15.78 8.23
N GLU A 66 15.72 16.96 8.56
CA GLU A 66 14.88 17.74 7.64
C GLU A 66 15.74 18.28 6.50
N LYS A 67 16.90 18.87 6.80
CA LYS A 67 17.84 19.35 5.77
C LYS A 67 18.37 18.22 4.89
N VAL A 68 18.68 17.07 5.51
CA VAL A 68 19.13 15.89 4.76
C VAL A 68 18.04 15.41 3.80
N LEU A 69 16.79 15.36 4.27
CA LEU A 69 15.68 14.94 3.43
C LEU A 69 15.40 15.94 2.31
N ASP A 70 15.44 17.24 2.56
CA ASP A 70 15.31 18.28 1.54
C ASP A 70 16.37 18.13 0.44
N GLN A 71 17.63 17.88 0.80
CA GLN A 71 18.68 17.59 -0.17
C GLN A 71 18.42 16.33 -1.00
N ILE A 72 17.87 15.29 -0.37
CA ILE A 72 17.50 14.03 -1.05
C ILE A 72 16.38 14.31 -2.06
N ILE A 73 15.32 14.99 -1.65
CA ILE A 73 14.18 15.31 -2.52
C ILE A 73 14.63 16.17 -3.70
N THR A 74 15.48 17.18 -3.45
CA THR A 74 16.05 17.99 -4.52
C THR A 74 16.83 17.15 -5.54
N ARG A 75 17.57 16.13 -5.11
CA ARG A 75 18.27 15.22 -6.04
C ARG A 75 17.30 14.40 -6.89
N PHE A 76 16.18 13.94 -6.33
CA PHE A 76 15.15 13.27 -7.11
C PHE A 76 14.49 14.19 -8.14
N GLN A 77 14.27 15.46 -7.80
CA GLN A 77 13.69 16.46 -8.73
C GLN A 77 14.61 16.76 -9.93
N TRP A 78 15.91 16.53 -9.80
CA TRP A 78 16.87 16.71 -10.89
C TRP A 78 16.96 15.51 -11.84
N ILE A 79 16.35 14.38 -11.52
CA ILE A 79 16.29 13.23 -12.43
C ILE A 79 15.39 13.61 -13.62
N GLU A 80 15.99 13.58 -14.81
CA GLU A 80 15.22 13.80 -16.04
C GLU A 80 14.24 12.65 -16.28
N THR A 81 12.99 13.02 -16.50
CA THR A 81 11.91 12.04 -16.72
C THR A 81 11.24 12.21 -18.07
N GLU A 82 10.72 11.12 -18.62
CA GLU A 82 9.92 11.11 -19.81
C GLU A 82 8.44 11.34 -19.48
N GLN A 83 7.76 12.13 -20.33
CA GLN A 83 6.31 12.32 -20.27
C GLN A 83 5.62 11.16 -21.00
N CYS A 84 5.39 10.05 -20.30
CA CYS A 84 4.66 8.91 -20.83
C CYS A 84 3.65 8.40 -19.82
N LYS A 85 2.59 7.75 -20.30
CA LYS A 85 1.60 7.11 -19.42
C LYS A 85 2.02 5.67 -19.16
N ARG A 86 2.10 5.30 -17.88
CA ARG A 86 2.35 3.93 -17.46
C ARG A 86 1.14 3.36 -16.77
N GLN A 87 1.03 2.03 -16.77
CA GLN A 87 -0.01 1.35 -16.02
C GLN A 87 0.32 1.38 -14.54
N LYS A 88 -0.62 1.80 -13.71
CA LYS A 88 -0.46 1.78 -12.26
C LYS A 88 -0.82 0.40 -11.71
N VAL A 89 0.13 -0.20 -11.03
CA VAL A 89 0.05 -1.55 -10.47
C VAL A 89 0.20 -1.49 -8.96
N ALA A 90 -0.83 -1.81 -8.21
CA ALA A 90 -0.73 -1.84 -6.76
C ALA A 90 -0.39 -3.24 -6.25
N ILE A 91 0.64 -3.34 -5.40
CA ILE A 91 1.04 -4.58 -4.74
C ILE A 91 0.39 -4.65 -3.36
N PHE A 92 -0.27 -5.77 -3.06
CA PHE A 92 -0.84 -6.09 -1.76
C PHE A 92 -0.62 -7.56 -1.41
N GLY A 93 -1.14 -8.05 -0.28
CA GLY A 93 -0.96 -9.40 0.20
C GLY A 93 -0.05 -9.45 1.42
N ASP A 94 0.67 -10.53 1.59
CA ASP A 94 1.52 -10.79 2.74
C ASP A 94 2.57 -9.69 2.93
N LEU A 95 2.72 -9.22 4.17
CA LEU A 95 3.57 -8.06 4.49
C LEU A 95 5.04 -8.30 4.17
N TYR A 96 5.54 -9.50 4.42
CA TYR A 96 6.94 -9.85 4.19
C TYR A 96 7.20 -10.11 2.71
N SER A 97 6.36 -10.94 2.06
CA SER A 97 6.54 -11.34 0.65
C SER A 97 6.50 -10.17 -0.30
N ARG A 98 5.58 -9.20 -0.11
CA ARG A 98 5.44 -8.05 -1.01
C ARG A 98 6.66 -7.12 -1.01
N ASP A 99 7.39 -7.05 0.11
CA ASP A 99 8.48 -6.10 0.31
C ASP A 99 9.88 -6.73 0.31
N ASN A 100 9.97 -8.07 0.26
CA ASN A 100 11.24 -8.80 0.21
C ASN A 100 11.58 -9.18 -1.23
N GLU A 101 12.54 -8.46 -1.82
CA GLU A 101 12.94 -8.63 -3.23
C GLU A 101 13.50 -10.03 -3.54
N VAL A 102 14.13 -10.68 -2.56
CA VAL A 102 14.64 -12.06 -2.74
C VAL A 102 13.47 -13.03 -2.83
N MET A 103 12.53 -12.94 -1.90
CA MET A 103 11.38 -13.83 -1.85
C MET A 103 10.44 -13.63 -3.03
N ASN A 104 10.17 -12.38 -3.42
CA ASN A 104 9.25 -12.05 -4.51
C ASN A 104 9.92 -11.93 -5.89
N GLN A 105 11.16 -12.41 -6.00
CA GLN A 105 11.92 -12.44 -7.26
C GLN A 105 12.02 -11.06 -7.92
N GLY A 106 12.21 -9.99 -7.12
CA GLY A 106 12.32 -8.63 -7.62
C GLY A 106 11.03 -8.09 -8.24
N LEU A 107 9.89 -8.37 -7.65
CA LEU A 107 8.55 -8.06 -8.18
C LEU A 107 8.39 -6.62 -8.66
N ILE A 108 8.84 -5.63 -7.88
CA ILE A 108 8.77 -4.21 -8.26
C ILE A 108 9.52 -3.98 -9.56
N ARG A 109 10.77 -4.45 -9.65
CA ARG A 109 11.61 -4.30 -10.83
C ARG A 109 11.06 -5.02 -12.04
N PHE A 110 10.45 -6.17 -11.80
CA PHE A 110 9.81 -6.95 -12.85
C PHE A 110 8.64 -6.17 -13.48
N ILE A 111 7.77 -5.57 -12.66
CA ILE A 111 6.64 -4.75 -13.14
C ILE A 111 7.14 -3.52 -13.89
N GLU A 112 8.11 -2.78 -13.33
CA GLU A 112 8.71 -1.59 -13.97
C GLU A 112 9.36 -1.91 -15.32
N LYS A 113 10.10 -3.03 -15.40
CA LYS A 113 10.72 -3.51 -16.66
C LYS A 113 9.69 -3.78 -17.75
N HIS A 114 8.48 -4.18 -17.38
CA HIS A 114 7.39 -4.47 -18.32
C HIS A 114 6.41 -3.31 -18.50
N GLY A 115 6.81 -2.09 -18.11
CA GLY A 115 6.06 -0.86 -18.41
C GLY A 115 5.06 -0.41 -17.36
N GLY A 116 5.08 -1.00 -16.16
CA GLY A 116 4.24 -0.59 -15.02
C GLY A 116 4.89 0.48 -14.14
N GLU A 117 4.07 1.27 -13.46
CA GLU A 117 4.41 2.07 -12.29
C GLU A 117 3.86 1.37 -11.05
N VAL A 118 4.71 1.10 -10.06
CA VAL A 118 4.31 0.35 -8.88
C VAL A 118 3.82 1.27 -7.77
N ILE A 119 2.62 1.01 -7.27
CA ILE A 119 2.06 1.65 -6.08
C ILE A 119 2.33 0.73 -4.88
N THR A 120 3.22 1.19 -4.00
CA THR A 120 3.54 0.50 -2.74
C THR A 120 2.79 1.12 -1.58
N THR A 121 2.58 0.35 -0.51
CA THR A 121 2.03 0.84 0.76
C THR A 121 3.12 0.77 1.82
N PRO A 122 3.77 1.89 2.18
CA PRO A 122 4.69 1.92 3.32
C PRO A 122 4.03 1.37 4.58
N TYR A 123 4.81 0.73 5.45
CA TYR A 123 4.25 0.15 6.68
C TYR A 123 3.65 1.20 7.62
N SER A 124 4.15 2.44 7.60
CA SER A 124 3.56 3.55 8.34
C SER A 124 2.14 3.88 7.85
N GLU A 125 1.90 3.84 6.55
CA GLU A 125 0.55 3.99 5.97
C GLU A 125 -0.31 2.77 6.31
N TYR A 126 0.23 1.56 6.21
CA TYR A 126 -0.47 0.34 6.57
C TYR A 126 -0.93 0.35 8.03
N ALA A 127 -0.05 0.72 8.99
CA ALA A 127 -0.41 0.82 10.39
C ALA A 127 -1.56 1.80 10.64
N LYS A 128 -1.58 2.93 9.95
CA LYS A 128 -2.69 3.91 10.03
C LYS A 128 -4.00 3.35 9.48
N MET A 129 -3.93 2.58 8.42
CA MET A 129 -5.09 1.96 7.75
C MET A 129 -5.79 0.93 8.64
N ILE A 130 -5.02 0.09 9.33
CA ILE A 130 -5.56 -1.00 10.15
C ILE A 130 -5.82 -0.60 11.62
N ALA A 131 -5.34 0.55 12.08
CA ALA A 131 -5.41 0.93 13.49
C ALA A 131 -6.85 0.91 14.05
N ARG A 132 -7.82 1.48 13.34
CA ARG A 132 -9.22 1.58 13.80
C ARG A 132 -9.89 0.23 14.09
N PRO A 133 -9.84 -0.77 13.17
CA PRO A 133 -10.42 -2.09 13.45
C PRO A 133 -9.78 -2.74 14.68
N TYR A 134 -8.46 -2.62 14.84
CA TYR A 134 -7.79 -3.20 16.01
C TYR A 134 -8.13 -2.45 17.30
N PHE A 135 -8.24 -1.12 17.30
CA PHE A 135 -8.67 -0.36 18.46
C PHE A 135 -10.11 -0.71 18.87
N ARG A 136 -11.00 -0.90 17.90
CA ARG A 136 -12.37 -1.35 18.18
C ARG A 136 -12.39 -2.76 18.79
N LYS A 137 -11.58 -3.67 18.26
CA LYS A 137 -11.44 -5.03 18.80
C LYS A 137 -10.98 -4.98 20.26
N TRP A 138 -9.87 -4.29 20.55
CA TRP A 138 -9.32 -4.16 21.90
C TRP A 138 -10.31 -3.48 22.87
N PHE A 139 -11.04 -2.48 22.39
CA PHE A 139 -12.10 -1.85 23.20
C PHE A 139 -13.18 -2.85 23.57
N ASN A 140 -13.67 -3.65 22.62
CA ASN A 140 -14.71 -4.67 22.86
C ASN A 140 -14.18 -5.81 23.78
N GLU A 141 -12.88 -6.07 23.78
CA GLU A 141 -12.22 -7.03 24.67
C GLU A 141 -11.89 -6.47 26.06
N GLY A 142 -12.26 -5.21 26.33
CA GLY A 142 -11.98 -4.57 27.63
C GLY A 142 -10.53 -4.08 27.81
N GLN A 143 -9.72 -4.07 26.75
CA GLN A 143 -8.32 -3.65 26.78
C GLN A 143 -8.18 -2.13 26.66
N TYR A 144 -8.83 -1.37 27.52
CA TYR A 144 -8.93 0.09 27.41
C TYR A 144 -7.57 0.80 27.49
N LEU A 145 -6.65 0.32 28.32
CA LEU A 145 -5.29 0.88 28.44
C LEU A 145 -4.51 0.69 27.13
N SER A 146 -4.66 -0.46 26.48
CA SER A 146 -4.04 -0.72 25.19
C SER A 146 -4.60 0.21 24.12
N VAL A 147 -5.90 0.45 24.10
CA VAL A 147 -6.53 1.40 23.16
C VAL A 147 -5.99 2.82 23.39
N LEU A 148 -5.92 3.28 24.66
CA LEU A 148 -5.44 4.63 24.97
C LEU A 148 -3.97 4.82 24.58
N SER A 149 -3.09 3.90 24.98
CA SER A 149 -1.65 3.99 24.70
C SER A 149 -1.34 3.92 23.21
N ASN A 150 -1.98 3.00 22.48
CA ASN A 150 -1.76 2.86 21.03
C ASN A 150 -2.39 4.01 20.23
N SER A 151 -3.52 4.58 20.70
CA SER A 151 -4.10 5.79 20.09
C SER A 151 -3.18 6.99 20.26
N ALA A 152 -2.59 7.18 21.44
CA ALA A 152 -1.61 8.22 21.70
C ALA A 152 -0.34 8.02 20.85
N ALA A 153 0.15 6.79 20.75
CA ALA A 153 1.28 6.46 19.87
C ALA A 153 0.98 6.80 18.43
N LEU A 154 -0.18 6.38 17.89
CA LEU A 154 -0.60 6.68 16.52
C LEU A 154 -0.71 8.20 16.26
N ALA A 155 -1.26 8.96 17.19
CA ALA A 155 -1.33 10.42 17.09
C ALA A 155 0.06 11.05 17.06
N THR A 156 0.97 10.58 17.89
CA THR A 156 2.38 11.02 17.92
C THR A 156 3.07 10.70 16.59
N MET A 157 2.88 9.49 16.07
CA MET A 157 3.42 9.07 14.77
C MET A 157 2.93 9.98 13.64
N LYS A 158 1.62 10.25 13.56
CA LYS A 158 1.05 11.17 12.56
C LYS A 158 1.65 12.57 12.67
N GLN A 159 1.79 13.12 13.88
CA GLN A 159 2.39 14.43 14.09
C GLN A 159 3.86 14.46 13.65
N MET A 160 4.62 13.40 13.93
CA MET A 160 6.01 13.29 13.53
C MET A 160 6.17 13.17 12.00
N GLU A 161 5.27 12.44 11.32
CA GLU A 161 5.30 12.30 9.87
C GLU A 161 4.94 13.58 9.12
N LYS A 162 4.02 14.38 9.68
CA LYS A 162 3.51 15.59 9.02
C LYS A 162 4.61 16.53 8.56
N THR A 163 5.67 16.71 9.36
CA THR A 163 6.80 17.57 9.01
C THR A 163 7.53 17.06 7.75
N TYR A 164 7.69 15.76 7.61
CA TYR A 164 8.45 15.16 6.51
C TYR A 164 7.61 14.84 5.29
N HIS A 165 6.30 14.61 5.48
CA HIS A 165 5.40 14.29 4.39
C HIS A 165 5.36 15.39 3.33
N SER A 166 5.38 16.66 3.75
CA SER A 166 5.40 17.81 2.83
C SER A 166 6.61 17.81 1.90
N LEU A 167 7.77 17.34 2.37
CA LEU A 167 8.98 17.23 1.54
C LEU A 167 8.82 16.11 0.50
N PHE A 168 8.37 14.92 0.89
CA PHE A 168 8.11 13.83 -0.04
C PHE A 168 7.03 14.19 -1.06
N ASN A 169 6.03 15.00 -0.66
CA ASN A 169 4.93 15.39 -1.53
C ASN A 169 5.37 16.28 -2.71
N ARG A 170 6.54 16.88 -2.66
CA ARG A 170 7.15 17.60 -3.80
C ARG A 170 7.45 16.67 -5.00
N ILE A 171 7.51 15.34 -4.77
CA ILE A 171 7.72 14.31 -5.81
C ILE A 171 6.46 13.48 -6.01
N LEU A 172 5.82 13.06 -4.89
CA LEU A 172 4.70 12.13 -4.95
C LEU A 172 3.42 12.78 -5.46
N GLU A 173 3.25 14.09 -5.19
CA GLU A 173 2.07 14.86 -5.57
C GLU A 173 0.76 14.22 -5.07
N GLU A 174 0.83 13.57 -3.91
CA GLU A 174 -0.30 12.89 -3.30
C GLU A 174 -0.72 13.61 -2.01
N PRO A 175 -2.01 13.88 -1.80
CA PRO A 175 -2.47 14.41 -0.52
C PRO A 175 -2.21 13.42 0.62
N GLU A 176 -2.18 13.91 1.86
CA GLU A 176 -2.14 13.02 3.01
C GLU A 176 -3.40 12.14 3.02
N HIS A 177 -3.19 10.81 3.01
CA HIS A 177 -4.28 9.86 2.92
C HIS A 177 -5.01 9.72 4.27
N GLU A 178 -6.32 9.83 4.24
CA GLU A 178 -7.18 9.58 5.38
C GLU A 178 -7.79 8.17 5.33
N TYR A 179 -7.74 7.48 6.48
CA TYR A 179 -8.28 6.13 6.67
C TYR A 179 -9.40 6.17 7.72
N ASN A 180 -10.47 6.93 7.42
CA ASN A 180 -11.52 7.27 8.38
C ASN A 180 -12.89 6.65 8.08
N GLU A 181 -13.03 5.89 6.99
CA GLU A 181 -14.29 5.19 6.67
C GLU A 181 -14.60 4.10 7.70
N PRO A 182 -15.87 3.87 8.03
CA PRO A 182 -16.28 2.77 8.88
C PRO A 182 -15.88 1.42 8.26
N VAL A 183 -15.17 0.61 9.01
CA VAL A 183 -14.67 -0.70 8.54
C VAL A 183 -15.81 -1.62 8.11
N ALA A 184 -16.94 -1.59 8.85
CA ALA A 184 -18.12 -2.37 8.51
C ALA A 184 -18.66 -2.03 7.11
N ASP A 185 -18.66 -0.75 6.73
CA ASP A 185 -19.14 -0.30 5.42
C ASP A 185 -18.21 -0.75 4.30
N ILE A 186 -16.88 -0.73 4.57
CA ILE A 186 -15.89 -1.25 3.61
C ILE A 186 -16.08 -2.76 3.42
N LEU A 187 -16.15 -3.52 4.52
CA LEU A 187 -16.30 -4.98 4.47
C LEU A 187 -17.63 -5.40 3.82
N ALA A 188 -18.72 -4.66 4.07
CA ALA A 188 -20.02 -4.92 3.45
C ALA A 188 -19.96 -4.86 1.91
N ARG A 189 -19.15 -3.96 1.33
CA ARG A 189 -18.94 -3.91 -0.13
C ARG A 189 -18.37 -5.23 -0.68
N PHE A 190 -17.52 -5.88 0.11
CA PHE A 190 -16.96 -7.18 -0.22
C PHE A 190 -17.82 -8.38 0.24
N ARG A 191 -19.01 -8.13 0.81
CA ARG A 191 -19.92 -9.13 1.40
C ARG A 191 -19.27 -9.91 2.53
N VAL A 192 -18.46 -9.24 3.33
CA VAL A 192 -17.77 -9.79 4.49
C VAL A 192 -18.36 -9.23 5.75
N ALA A 193 -18.56 -10.07 6.74
CA ALA A 193 -19.10 -9.68 8.04
C ALA A 193 -18.10 -8.78 8.80
N PRO A 194 -18.58 -7.79 9.60
CA PRO A 194 -17.71 -6.86 10.33
C PRO A 194 -16.87 -7.54 11.43
N GLU A 195 -17.21 -8.78 11.81
CA GLU A 195 -16.49 -9.62 12.76
C GLU A 195 -15.26 -10.28 12.14
N HIS A 196 -15.15 -10.26 10.80
CA HIS A 196 -13.96 -10.76 10.10
C HIS A 196 -12.73 -9.95 10.51
N THR A 197 -11.68 -10.62 10.91
CA THR A 197 -10.45 -10.01 11.44
C THR A 197 -9.21 -10.66 10.84
N GLY A 198 -8.05 -10.08 11.15
CA GLY A 198 -6.76 -10.60 10.72
C GLY A 198 -6.32 -10.09 9.35
N GLU A 199 -5.26 -10.64 8.82
CA GLU A 199 -4.57 -10.14 7.63
C GLU A 199 -5.44 -10.19 6.36
N SER A 200 -6.38 -11.10 6.26
CA SER A 200 -7.33 -11.13 5.14
C SER A 200 -8.27 -9.93 5.15
N MET A 201 -8.74 -9.49 6.34
CA MET A 201 -9.46 -8.21 6.48
C MET A 201 -8.57 -7.03 6.09
N ASP A 202 -7.33 -7.01 6.59
CA ASP A 202 -6.37 -5.94 6.31
C ASP A 202 -6.11 -5.82 4.80
N ASN A 203 -6.08 -6.94 4.08
CA ASN A 203 -5.94 -6.96 2.62
C ASN A 203 -7.14 -6.33 1.92
N LEU A 204 -8.38 -6.55 2.39
CA LEU A 204 -9.57 -5.91 1.84
C LEU A 204 -9.58 -4.40 2.07
N LEU A 205 -9.19 -3.97 3.28
CA LEU A 205 -9.04 -2.54 3.60
C LEU A 205 -7.97 -1.90 2.70
N LYS A 206 -6.84 -2.57 2.51
CA LYS A 206 -5.76 -2.11 1.63
C LYS A 206 -6.24 -1.96 0.18
N VAL A 207 -6.89 -2.96 -0.37
CA VAL A 207 -7.45 -2.91 -1.74
C VAL A 207 -8.44 -1.76 -1.90
N HIS A 208 -9.33 -1.58 -0.91
CA HIS A 208 -10.29 -0.47 -0.92
C HIS A 208 -9.59 0.90 -0.95
N TYR A 209 -8.65 1.14 -0.04
CA TYR A 209 -7.96 2.43 0.05
C TYR A 209 -6.99 2.65 -1.12
N LEU A 210 -6.31 1.63 -1.60
CA LEU A 210 -5.48 1.74 -2.80
C LEU A 210 -6.29 2.19 -4.01
N LYS A 211 -7.47 1.60 -4.22
CA LYS A 211 -8.36 2.03 -5.32
C LYS A 211 -8.92 3.43 -5.11
N LYS A 212 -9.32 3.76 -3.88
CA LYS A 212 -9.84 5.09 -3.54
C LYS A 212 -8.84 6.21 -3.81
N HIS A 213 -7.58 5.99 -3.41
CA HIS A 213 -6.52 6.99 -3.56
C HIS A 213 -5.85 6.98 -4.93
N ASN A 214 -6.02 5.89 -5.69
CA ASN A 214 -5.52 5.75 -7.06
C ASN A 214 -6.65 5.35 -8.01
N PRO A 215 -7.53 6.30 -8.41
CA PRO A 215 -8.68 5.98 -9.27
C PRO A 215 -8.30 5.39 -10.62
N ASP A 216 -7.10 5.73 -11.11
CA ASP A 216 -6.51 5.28 -12.39
C ASP A 216 -5.71 3.97 -12.27
N LEU A 217 -5.82 3.26 -11.12
CA LEU A 217 -5.19 1.96 -10.93
C LEU A 217 -5.74 0.94 -11.93
N THR A 218 -4.81 0.21 -12.59
CA THR A 218 -5.14 -0.72 -13.67
C THR A 218 -4.97 -2.19 -13.31
N LEU A 219 -4.20 -2.50 -12.27
CA LEU A 219 -3.91 -3.87 -11.85
C LEU A 219 -3.62 -3.95 -10.36
N PHE A 220 -4.16 -4.98 -9.72
CA PHE A 220 -3.73 -5.43 -8.40
C PHE A 220 -2.84 -6.67 -8.52
N VAL A 221 -1.73 -6.70 -7.83
CA VAL A 221 -0.88 -7.89 -7.68
C VAL A 221 -0.86 -8.31 -6.22
N GLN A 222 -1.41 -9.48 -5.94
CA GLN A 222 -1.33 -10.13 -4.63
C GLN A 222 -0.05 -10.93 -4.53
N ALA A 223 0.86 -10.55 -3.65
CA ALA A 223 2.11 -11.26 -3.37
C ALA A 223 1.98 -12.08 -2.09
N SER A 224 2.20 -13.39 -2.16
CA SER A 224 1.93 -14.29 -1.04
C SER A 224 2.96 -15.42 -0.95
N PRO A 225 3.32 -15.88 0.26
CA PRO A 225 4.02 -17.15 0.41
C PRO A 225 3.03 -18.30 0.18
N ALA A 226 3.56 -19.45 -0.22
CA ALA A 226 2.76 -20.67 -0.31
C ALA A 226 2.12 -21.01 1.06
N LEU A 227 0.90 -21.51 1.01
CA LEU A 227 0.13 -21.97 2.18
C LEU A 227 -0.23 -20.87 3.21
N CYS A 228 -0.13 -19.60 2.85
CA CYS A 228 -0.62 -18.51 3.71
C CYS A 228 -2.15 -18.49 3.75
N CYS A 229 -2.74 -18.82 4.89
CA CYS A 229 -4.21 -18.87 5.05
C CYS A 229 -4.90 -17.55 4.70
N ALA A 230 -4.36 -16.42 5.15
CA ALA A 230 -4.92 -15.09 4.86
C ALA A 230 -4.90 -14.79 3.37
N SER A 231 -3.83 -15.18 2.67
CA SER A 231 -3.70 -15.00 1.24
C SER A 231 -4.63 -15.90 0.45
N LEU A 232 -4.84 -17.15 0.88
CA LEU A 232 -5.80 -18.06 0.24
C LEU A 232 -7.23 -17.54 0.35
N ILE A 233 -7.61 -16.98 1.51
CA ILE A 233 -8.93 -16.35 1.70
C ILE A 233 -9.07 -15.16 0.74
N THR A 234 -8.06 -14.31 0.66
CA THR A 234 -8.08 -13.14 -0.22
C THR A 234 -8.12 -13.54 -1.70
N GLU A 235 -7.41 -14.61 -2.07
CA GLU A 235 -7.44 -15.15 -3.43
C GLU A 235 -8.81 -15.73 -3.79
N ALA A 236 -9.47 -16.44 -2.86
CA ALA A 236 -10.85 -16.91 -3.04
C ALA A 236 -11.83 -15.75 -3.27
N MET A 237 -11.53 -14.55 -2.72
CA MET A 237 -12.33 -13.35 -2.91
C MET A 237 -11.97 -12.55 -4.17
N ARG A 238 -11.03 -13.01 -4.99
CA ARG A 238 -10.54 -12.29 -6.18
C ARG A 238 -11.66 -11.76 -7.06
N GLY A 239 -12.61 -12.60 -7.44
CA GLY A 239 -13.75 -12.20 -8.27
C GLY A 239 -14.58 -11.07 -7.64
N ARG A 240 -14.77 -11.10 -6.34
CA ARG A 240 -15.48 -10.04 -5.61
C ARG A 240 -14.67 -8.76 -5.53
N ILE A 241 -13.35 -8.86 -5.34
CA ILE A 241 -12.45 -7.71 -5.36
C ILE A 241 -12.51 -7.03 -6.74
N GLU A 242 -12.42 -7.80 -7.83
CA GLU A 242 -12.52 -7.29 -9.19
C GLU A 242 -13.88 -6.64 -9.46
N GLU A 243 -14.98 -7.23 -8.97
CA GLU A 243 -16.35 -6.67 -9.10
C GLU A 243 -16.47 -5.32 -8.38
N VAL A 244 -15.98 -5.22 -7.14
CA VAL A 244 -16.10 -4.00 -6.32
C VAL A 244 -15.20 -2.88 -6.81
N THR A 245 -13.98 -3.21 -7.26
CA THR A 245 -12.96 -2.21 -7.61
C THR A 245 -12.92 -1.87 -9.10
N GLY A 246 -13.45 -2.74 -9.95
CA GLY A 246 -13.29 -2.67 -11.40
C GLY A 246 -11.87 -2.94 -11.89
N VAL A 247 -10.98 -3.43 -11.02
CA VAL A 247 -9.55 -3.65 -11.32
C VAL A 247 -9.25 -5.14 -11.24
N PRO A 248 -8.59 -5.74 -12.27
CA PRO A 248 -8.19 -7.12 -12.24
C PRO A 248 -7.18 -7.40 -11.13
N VAL A 249 -7.21 -8.63 -10.61
CA VAL A 249 -6.29 -9.10 -9.56
C VAL A 249 -5.49 -10.28 -10.09
N VAL A 250 -4.17 -10.23 -9.95
CA VAL A 250 -3.26 -11.35 -10.23
C VAL A 250 -2.64 -11.82 -8.93
N SER A 251 -2.81 -13.09 -8.58
CA SER A 251 -2.16 -13.71 -7.43
C SER A 251 -0.85 -14.34 -7.86
N VAL A 252 0.23 -13.99 -7.15
CA VAL A 252 1.56 -14.58 -7.31
C VAL A 252 1.94 -15.26 -6.01
N THR A 253 2.07 -16.58 -6.06
CA THR A 253 2.43 -17.41 -4.90
C THR A 253 3.89 -17.83 -4.99
N TYR A 254 4.67 -17.46 -3.97
CA TYR A 254 6.09 -17.79 -3.86
C TYR A 254 6.26 -19.02 -2.97
N ASP A 255 6.64 -20.13 -3.55
CA ASP A 255 6.72 -21.45 -2.92
C ASP A 255 8.16 -21.96 -2.76
N GLY A 256 9.15 -21.14 -3.10
CA GLY A 256 10.57 -21.51 -3.05
C GLY A 256 11.02 -22.44 -4.18
N THR A 257 10.11 -22.90 -5.05
CA THR A 257 10.47 -23.71 -6.21
C THR A 257 11.03 -22.85 -7.36
N GLY A 258 11.76 -23.48 -8.28
CA GLY A 258 12.30 -22.80 -9.46
C GLY A 258 11.22 -22.21 -10.38
N GLY A 259 11.65 -21.38 -11.31
CA GLY A 259 10.81 -20.69 -12.28
C GLY A 259 10.49 -19.24 -11.89
N LEU A 260 10.19 -18.44 -12.91
CA LEU A 260 9.89 -17.01 -12.74
C LEU A 260 8.39 -16.81 -12.45
N LYS A 261 8.03 -16.79 -11.16
CA LYS A 261 6.63 -16.66 -10.71
C LYS A 261 5.96 -15.38 -11.22
N ASN A 262 6.75 -14.31 -11.40
CA ASN A 262 6.23 -13.00 -11.83
C ASN A 262 5.75 -12.97 -13.29
N GLU A 263 6.09 -13.96 -14.12
CA GLU A 263 5.69 -13.99 -15.54
C GLU A 263 4.18 -13.98 -15.76
N VAL A 264 3.39 -14.46 -14.81
CA VAL A 264 1.92 -14.44 -14.84
C VAL A 264 1.34 -13.01 -14.93
N ILE A 265 2.14 -11.99 -14.60
CA ILE A 265 1.73 -10.58 -14.64
C ILE A 265 1.82 -10.01 -16.07
N ILE A 266 2.71 -10.55 -16.92
CA ILE A 266 3.01 -10.02 -18.26
C ILE A 266 1.76 -9.81 -19.12
N PRO A 267 0.82 -10.77 -19.23
CA PRO A 267 -0.37 -10.58 -20.05
C PRO A 267 -1.19 -9.36 -19.64
N TYR A 268 -1.30 -9.10 -18.35
CA TYR A 268 -2.07 -7.96 -17.81
C TYR A 268 -1.39 -6.61 -18.07
N LEU A 269 -0.05 -6.60 -18.10
CA LEU A 269 0.72 -5.40 -18.45
C LEU A 269 0.72 -5.12 -19.95
N LYS A 270 0.68 -6.18 -20.78
CA LYS A 270 0.63 -6.02 -22.26
C LYS A 270 -0.77 -5.71 -22.77
N PHE A 271 -1.79 -6.24 -22.12
CA PHE A 271 -3.20 -6.13 -22.53
C PHE A 271 -4.03 -5.58 -21.36
N PRO A 272 -3.87 -4.29 -21.00
CA PRO A 272 -4.66 -3.70 -19.93
C PRO A 272 -6.14 -3.76 -20.29
N ARG A 273 -6.98 -4.14 -19.34
CA ARG A 273 -8.41 -3.95 -19.51
C ARG A 273 -8.66 -2.44 -19.54
N GLU A 274 -9.17 -1.92 -20.65
CA GLU A 274 -9.71 -0.57 -20.68
C GLU A 274 -10.78 -0.50 -19.61
N GLY A 275 -10.63 0.40 -18.63
CA GLY A 275 -11.57 0.54 -17.55
C GLY A 275 -12.93 0.91 -18.12
N ASN A 276 -13.81 -0.06 -18.29
CA ASN A 276 -15.22 0.21 -18.38
C ASN A 276 -15.57 0.91 -17.07
N GLY A 277 -15.80 2.22 -17.17
CA GLY A 277 -16.42 2.95 -16.09
C GLY A 277 -17.72 2.24 -15.75
N TYR A 278 -17.70 1.41 -14.72
CA TYR A 278 -18.90 0.94 -14.07
C TYR A 278 -19.54 2.13 -13.34
N GLY A 279 -20.01 3.10 -14.13
CA GLY A 279 -21.09 3.96 -13.74
C GLY A 279 -22.30 3.04 -13.59
N GLY A 280 -22.81 2.91 -12.37
CA GLY A 280 -23.96 2.12 -12.06
C GLY A 280 -25.06 2.38 -13.06
N ARG A 281 -25.42 1.37 -13.83
CA ARG A 281 -26.76 1.29 -14.38
C ARG A 281 -27.68 1.04 -13.19
N GLU A 282 -28.12 2.11 -12.56
CA GLU A 282 -29.41 2.10 -11.91
C GLU A 282 -30.41 1.56 -12.94
N LYS A 283 -30.81 0.33 -12.76
CA LYS A 283 -32.01 -0.17 -13.41
C LYS A 283 -33.15 0.68 -12.83
N GLN A 284 -33.51 1.74 -13.55
CA GLN A 284 -34.83 2.34 -13.41
C GLN A 284 -35.84 1.25 -13.75
N GLY A 285 -36.24 0.53 -12.71
CA GLY A 285 -37.38 -0.35 -12.74
C GLY A 285 -38.64 0.49 -12.89
N GLY A 286 -38.98 0.82 -14.14
CA GLY A 286 -40.27 1.37 -14.46
C GLY A 286 -41.35 0.38 -14.03
N LEU A 287 -42.06 0.71 -12.94
CA LEU A 287 -43.30 0.06 -12.59
C LEU A 287 -44.33 0.36 -13.69
N ALA A 288 -44.42 -0.57 -14.65
CA ALA A 288 -45.59 -0.60 -15.56
C ALA A 288 -46.82 -0.90 -14.74
N ARG A 289 -47.68 0.10 -14.57
CA ARG A 289 -49.06 -0.03 -14.07
C ARG A 289 -49.81 -1.03 -14.95
N ARG A 290 -50.06 -2.23 -14.44
CA ARG A 290 -51.02 -3.14 -15.06
C ARG A 290 -52.42 -2.67 -14.65
N HIS A 291 -53.17 -2.21 -15.63
CA HIS A 291 -54.58 -1.96 -15.57
C HIS A 291 -55.31 -3.22 -15.06
N ARG A 292 -56.14 -3.03 -14.04
CA ARG A 292 -57.21 -3.97 -13.67
C ARG A 292 -58.18 -4.05 -14.86
N ALA A 293 -58.32 -5.19 -15.47
CA ALA A 293 -59.54 -5.57 -16.17
C ALA A 293 -60.42 -6.35 -15.18
N LYS A 294 -61.63 -5.87 -15.03
CA LYS A 294 -62.73 -6.56 -14.33
C LYS A 294 -63.12 -7.78 -15.17
N TRP A 295 -63.27 -8.88 -14.53
CA TRP A 295 -64.41 -9.80 -14.59
C TRP A 295 -64.41 -10.68 -13.34
#